data_a116a0e83257de0583ad7e0a998d8f34
#
_entry.id   a116a0e83257de0583ad7e0a998d8f34
#
_cell.length_a   1.000
_cell.length_b   1.000
_cell.length_c   1.000
_cell.angle_alpha   90.00
_cell.angle_beta   90.00
_cell.angle_gamma   90.00
#
_symmetry.space_group_name_H-M   'P 1'
#
loop_
_entity.id
_entity.type
_entity.pdbx_description
1 polymer ?
#
loop_
_entity_poly.entity_id
_entity_poly.type
_entity_poly.pdbx_seq_one_letter_code
_entity_poly.pdbx_strand_id
1 'polypeptide(L)'
;MTKAAVFGNGSWGTAFAMVLADAGCEVSLWGRRAELAKEINATRVNPDYLPGVELPAAITATADPAEAAHAADFTVLVVPSQTLRGNLAAWAPMLAPDTVLVSLMKGVELGTAKRMSEVVTEVADVPAERVAVLTGPNLAKEIAARQPAAAVVACVDETVAQRIQTACMTPYFRPYTNTDVVGCELGGAVKNVIGLAVGIANGMGLGDNSKATLITRGLAETTRLGLAMGADPLTFSGLAGLGDLVATCSSPLSRNNTFGTNLGRGMTLQETIAATKQTAEGVKSCESVLDLGRRHGVDMPITETVVSIVHDGKPPIVALKELMSRSAKAERR
;
A
#
# COMPACT_ATOMS: atom_id res chain seq x y z
N MET A 1 -24.02 4.46 15.79
CA MET A 1 -23.49 4.48 14.40
C MET A 1 -21.98 4.50 14.51
N THR A 2 -21.28 3.65 13.79
CA THR A 2 -19.80 3.58 13.84
C THR A 2 -19.22 4.82 13.19
N LYS A 3 -18.24 5.45 13.86
CA LYS A 3 -17.53 6.62 13.37
C LYS A 3 -16.13 6.24 12.90
N ALA A 4 -15.75 6.68 11.72
CA ALA A 4 -14.43 6.43 11.16
C ALA A 4 -13.74 7.74 10.75
N ALA A 5 -12.51 7.93 11.18
CA ALA A 5 -11.63 9.00 10.71
C ALA A 5 -10.69 8.45 9.64
N VAL A 6 -10.62 9.08 8.48
CA VAL A 6 -9.69 8.68 7.40
C VAL A 6 -8.65 9.78 7.21
N PHE A 7 -7.42 9.51 7.63
CA PHE A 7 -6.29 10.43 7.54
C PHE A 7 -5.54 10.26 6.22
N GLY A 8 -5.96 11.02 5.23
CA GLY A 8 -5.42 11.05 3.88
C GLY A 8 -6.50 11.02 2.82
N ASN A 9 -6.77 12.16 2.19
CA ASN A 9 -7.78 12.33 1.14
C ASN A 9 -7.22 12.11 -0.28
N GLY A 10 -6.20 11.26 -0.41
CA GLY A 10 -5.73 10.78 -1.71
C GLY A 10 -6.72 9.80 -2.35
N SER A 11 -6.41 9.29 -3.55
CA SER A 11 -7.33 8.39 -4.28
C SER A 11 -7.77 7.20 -3.46
N TRP A 12 -6.83 6.51 -2.77
CA TRP A 12 -7.17 5.33 -1.97
C TRP A 12 -7.92 5.69 -0.69
N GLY A 13 -7.50 6.74 0.03
CA GLY A 13 -8.22 7.18 1.23
C GLY A 13 -9.64 7.62 0.93
N THR A 14 -9.86 8.36 -0.17
CA THR A 14 -11.20 8.78 -0.60
C THR A 14 -12.06 7.57 -1.01
N ALA A 15 -11.50 6.61 -1.77
CA ALA A 15 -12.23 5.40 -2.15
C ALA A 15 -12.59 4.52 -0.93
N PHE A 16 -11.69 4.41 0.06
CA PHE A 16 -11.98 3.65 1.27
C PHE A 16 -12.97 4.37 2.20
N ALA A 17 -12.94 5.71 2.24
CA ALA A 17 -13.98 6.48 2.91
C ALA A 17 -15.38 6.21 2.32
N MET A 18 -15.49 6.04 0.98
CA MET A 18 -16.74 5.62 0.33
C MET A 18 -17.16 4.21 0.78
N VAL A 19 -16.23 3.26 0.85
CA VAL A 19 -16.53 1.91 1.33
C VAL A 19 -17.10 1.93 2.75
N LEU A 20 -16.48 2.68 3.67
CA LEU A 20 -16.95 2.83 5.04
C LEU A 20 -18.34 3.49 5.11
N ALA A 21 -18.56 4.55 4.33
CA ALA A 21 -19.84 5.24 4.25
C ALA A 21 -20.96 4.36 3.67
N ASP A 22 -20.65 3.63 2.59
CA ASP A 22 -21.59 2.67 1.96
C ASP A 22 -21.88 1.47 2.89
N ALA A 23 -20.98 1.14 3.83
CA ALA A 23 -21.19 0.16 4.89
C ALA A 23 -21.97 0.72 6.09
N GLY A 24 -22.34 2.00 6.11
CA GLY A 24 -23.15 2.64 7.14
C GLY A 24 -22.37 3.37 8.25
N CYS A 25 -21.08 3.65 8.04
CA CYS A 25 -20.28 4.48 8.93
C CYS A 25 -20.50 5.98 8.68
N GLU A 26 -20.38 6.79 9.73
CA GLU A 26 -20.13 8.22 9.63
C GLU A 26 -18.63 8.44 9.43
N VAL A 27 -18.22 9.16 8.39
CA VAL A 27 -16.81 9.26 8.00
C VAL A 27 -16.32 10.70 8.00
N SER A 28 -15.26 10.97 8.75
CA SER A 28 -14.49 12.19 8.70
C SER A 28 -13.25 11.98 7.80
N LEU A 29 -13.19 12.66 6.65
CA LEU A 29 -12.10 12.54 5.68
C LEU A 29 -11.13 13.71 5.84
N TRP A 30 -9.98 13.45 6.47
CA TRP A 30 -8.97 14.46 6.68
C TRP A 30 -8.03 14.63 5.49
N GLY A 31 -7.68 15.88 5.19
CA GLY A 31 -6.63 16.23 4.24
C GLY A 31 -6.01 17.59 4.53
N ARG A 32 -4.74 17.77 4.24
CA ARG A 32 -3.95 18.98 4.57
C ARG A 32 -4.49 20.29 3.98
N ARG A 33 -5.25 20.22 2.87
CA ARG A 33 -5.71 21.40 2.12
C ARG A 33 -7.14 21.76 2.50
N ALA A 34 -7.31 22.85 3.23
CA ALA A 34 -8.61 23.34 3.67
C ALA A 34 -9.54 23.65 2.49
N GLU A 35 -9.01 24.20 1.39
CA GLU A 35 -9.81 24.55 0.21
C GLU A 35 -10.37 23.28 -0.47
N LEU A 36 -9.55 22.20 -0.56
CA LEU A 36 -10.04 20.94 -1.09
C LEU A 36 -11.12 20.30 -0.18
N ALA A 37 -10.98 20.40 1.14
CA ALA A 37 -11.99 19.92 2.07
C ALA A 37 -13.33 20.67 1.89
N LYS A 38 -13.28 22.00 1.76
CA LYS A 38 -14.47 22.83 1.47
C LYS A 38 -15.11 22.44 0.13
N GLU A 39 -14.29 22.26 -0.91
CA GLU A 39 -14.78 21.88 -2.24
C GLU A 39 -15.43 20.49 -2.20
N ILE A 40 -14.83 19.51 -1.55
CA ILE A 40 -15.42 18.17 -1.36
C ILE A 40 -16.78 18.27 -0.67
N ASN A 41 -16.90 19.05 0.40
CA ASN A 41 -18.16 19.21 1.11
C ASN A 41 -19.24 19.91 0.28
N ALA A 42 -18.87 20.89 -0.55
CA ALA A 42 -19.79 21.64 -1.39
C ALA A 42 -20.24 20.86 -2.63
N THR A 43 -19.32 20.14 -3.28
CA THR A 43 -19.58 19.48 -4.57
C THR A 43 -19.80 17.99 -4.47
N ARG A 44 -19.52 17.39 -3.33
CA ARG A 44 -19.53 15.92 -3.13
C ARG A 44 -18.55 15.18 -4.06
N VAL A 45 -17.50 15.83 -4.55
CA VAL A 45 -16.49 15.26 -5.43
C VAL A 45 -15.10 15.60 -4.90
N ASN A 46 -14.15 14.66 -5.00
CA ASN A 46 -12.73 14.96 -4.82
C ASN A 46 -12.07 15.13 -6.20
N PRO A 47 -12.00 16.35 -6.72
CA PRO A 47 -11.61 16.59 -8.12
C PRO A 47 -10.18 16.21 -8.44
N ASP A 48 -9.28 16.29 -7.45
CA ASP A 48 -7.86 16.02 -7.65
C ASP A 48 -7.51 14.53 -7.67
N TYR A 49 -8.29 13.72 -6.93
CA TYR A 49 -7.92 12.32 -6.68
C TYR A 49 -8.92 11.31 -7.20
N LEU A 50 -10.22 11.66 -7.25
CA LEU A 50 -11.30 10.84 -7.82
C LEU A 50 -12.28 11.73 -8.61
N PRO A 51 -11.84 12.39 -9.70
CA PRO A 51 -12.71 13.26 -10.49
C PRO A 51 -13.90 12.48 -11.06
N GLY A 52 -15.09 13.11 -11.01
CA GLY A 52 -16.33 12.55 -11.55
C GLY A 52 -16.96 11.45 -10.70
N VAL A 53 -16.46 11.19 -9.49
CA VAL A 53 -17.06 10.24 -8.55
C VAL A 53 -17.79 11.01 -7.46
N GLU A 54 -19.09 10.80 -7.34
CA GLU A 54 -19.91 11.38 -6.26
C GLU A 54 -19.70 10.64 -4.95
N LEU A 55 -19.38 11.39 -3.89
CA LEU A 55 -19.11 10.85 -2.56
C LEU A 55 -20.41 10.74 -1.75
N PRO A 56 -20.60 9.63 -0.98
CA PRO A 56 -21.75 9.45 -0.08
C PRO A 56 -21.93 10.61 0.90
N ALA A 57 -23.17 10.96 1.22
CA ALA A 57 -23.50 12.06 2.14
C ALA A 57 -22.92 11.89 3.55
N ALA A 58 -22.67 10.65 3.97
CA ALA A 58 -22.06 10.31 5.28
C ALA A 58 -20.58 10.68 5.40
N ILE A 59 -19.94 11.20 4.31
CA ILE A 59 -18.55 11.67 4.35
C ILE A 59 -18.54 13.19 4.57
N THR A 60 -17.81 13.63 5.60
CA THR A 60 -17.48 15.04 5.82
C THR A 60 -15.98 15.23 5.70
N ALA A 61 -15.53 16.16 4.85
CA ALA A 61 -14.12 16.46 4.68
C ALA A 61 -13.69 17.61 5.61
N THR A 62 -12.50 17.48 6.20
CA THR A 62 -11.93 18.52 7.06
C THR A 62 -10.41 18.63 6.89
N ALA A 63 -9.84 19.79 7.19
CA ALA A 63 -8.40 19.99 7.32
C ALA A 63 -7.93 20.04 8.78
N ASP A 64 -8.86 20.00 9.73
CA ASP A 64 -8.55 19.93 11.16
C ASP A 64 -8.43 18.46 11.60
N PRO A 65 -7.24 18.01 12.04
CA PRO A 65 -7.04 16.65 12.50
C PRO A 65 -7.79 16.33 13.80
N ALA A 66 -8.00 17.31 14.67
CA ALA A 66 -8.74 17.11 15.91
C ALA A 66 -10.24 16.88 15.64
N GLU A 67 -10.82 17.65 14.71
CA GLU A 67 -12.19 17.45 14.24
C GLU A 67 -12.34 16.05 13.61
N ALA A 68 -11.38 15.65 12.76
CA ALA A 68 -11.43 14.35 12.12
C ALA A 68 -11.34 13.18 13.11
N ALA A 69 -10.46 13.27 14.11
CA ALA A 69 -10.22 12.23 15.11
C ALA A 69 -11.33 12.13 16.17
N HIS A 70 -12.22 13.13 16.25
CA HIS A 70 -13.19 13.25 17.34
C HIS A 70 -14.13 12.05 17.45
N ALA A 71 -14.04 11.31 18.55
CA ALA A 71 -14.87 10.16 18.88
C ALA A 71 -14.86 9.04 17.78
N ALA A 72 -13.76 8.90 17.04
CA ALA A 72 -13.63 7.87 16.01
C ALA A 72 -13.40 6.49 16.65
N ASP A 73 -14.24 5.52 16.30
CA ASP A 73 -14.06 4.10 16.65
C ASP A 73 -12.87 3.50 15.89
N PHE A 74 -12.67 3.96 14.64
CA PHE A 74 -11.58 3.57 13.76
C PHE A 74 -10.87 4.80 13.20
N THR A 75 -9.54 4.82 13.33
CA THR A 75 -8.68 5.83 12.69
C THR A 75 -7.86 5.17 11.59
N VAL A 76 -8.23 5.45 10.36
CA VAL A 76 -7.62 4.90 9.15
C VAL A 76 -6.46 5.79 8.70
N LEU A 77 -5.26 5.22 8.61
CA LEU A 77 -4.04 5.90 8.21
C LEU A 77 -3.71 5.56 6.75
N VAL A 78 -3.73 6.55 5.86
CA VAL A 78 -3.57 6.35 4.41
C VAL A 78 -2.79 7.48 3.75
N VAL A 79 -1.69 7.86 4.39
CA VAL A 79 -0.70 8.81 3.89
C VAL A 79 0.49 8.08 3.23
N PRO A 80 1.36 8.76 2.47
CA PRO A 80 2.59 8.16 1.98
C PRO A 80 3.42 7.58 3.13
N SER A 81 3.89 6.34 3.01
CA SER A 81 4.54 5.56 4.09
C SER A 81 5.68 6.32 4.77
N GLN A 82 6.53 7.02 4.01
CA GLN A 82 7.66 7.78 4.54
C GLN A 82 7.27 9.06 5.31
N THR A 83 6.00 9.43 5.31
CA THR A 83 5.50 10.59 6.06
C THR A 83 4.73 10.21 7.32
N LEU A 84 4.53 8.91 7.55
CA LEU A 84 3.69 8.41 8.64
C LEU A 84 4.18 8.90 10.00
N ARG A 85 5.45 8.66 10.35
CA ARG A 85 6.01 8.99 11.66
C ARG A 85 5.76 10.45 12.05
N GLY A 86 6.13 11.38 11.18
CA GLY A 86 5.97 12.81 11.46
C GLY A 86 4.51 13.24 11.56
N ASN A 87 3.65 12.71 10.69
CA ASN A 87 2.22 13.01 10.72
C ASN A 87 1.56 12.41 11.97
N LEU A 88 1.82 11.13 12.28
CA LEU A 88 1.21 10.45 13.41
C LEU A 88 1.66 11.05 14.76
N ALA A 89 2.91 11.48 14.88
CA ALA A 89 3.39 12.19 16.07
C ALA A 89 2.57 13.46 16.36
N ALA A 90 2.15 14.17 15.31
CA ALA A 90 1.29 15.34 15.44
C ALA A 90 -0.18 14.97 15.76
N TRP A 91 -0.67 13.82 15.28
CA TRP A 91 -2.07 13.42 15.46
C TRP A 91 -2.33 12.61 16.72
N ALA A 92 -1.35 11.84 17.20
CA ALA A 92 -1.51 10.93 18.34
C ALA A 92 -2.17 11.56 19.58
N PRO A 93 -1.85 12.81 19.97
CA PRO A 93 -2.53 13.47 21.11
C PRO A 93 -4.01 13.78 20.88
N MET A 94 -4.50 13.74 19.64
CA MET A 94 -5.87 14.08 19.26
C MET A 94 -6.73 12.82 19.06
N LEU A 95 -6.12 11.65 19.00
CA LEU A 95 -6.82 10.38 18.75
C LEU A 95 -7.72 10.02 19.94
N ALA A 96 -8.89 9.44 19.66
CA ALA A 96 -9.75 8.91 20.71
C ALA A 96 -9.02 7.79 21.45
N PRO A 97 -9.14 7.72 22.82
CA PRO A 97 -8.36 6.79 23.64
C PRO A 97 -8.48 5.32 23.23
N ASP A 98 -9.67 4.90 22.77
CA ASP A 98 -9.98 3.51 22.43
C ASP A 98 -10.08 3.27 20.91
N THR A 99 -9.69 4.25 20.09
CA THR A 99 -9.73 4.09 18.62
C THR A 99 -8.82 2.96 18.16
N VAL A 100 -9.27 2.18 17.21
CA VAL A 100 -8.43 1.19 16.53
C VAL A 100 -7.74 1.86 15.35
N LEU A 101 -6.42 1.73 15.27
CA LEU A 101 -5.62 2.29 14.19
C LEU A 101 -5.55 1.30 13.02
N VAL A 102 -5.99 1.73 11.83
CA VAL A 102 -6.03 0.86 10.63
C VAL A 102 -5.10 1.42 9.58
N SER A 103 -3.99 0.74 9.32
CA SER A 103 -3.03 1.11 8.29
C SER A 103 -3.47 0.60 6.91
N LEU A 104 -3.62 1.49 5.94
CA LEU A 104 -3.78 1.16 4.52
C LEU A 104 -2.48 1.34 3.73
N MET A 105 -1.40 1.67 4.42
CA MET A 105 -0.12 2.01 3.79
C MET A 105 0.63 0.75 3.38
N LYS A 106 1.43 0.87 2.33
CA LYS A 106 2.18 -0.25 1.74
C LYS A 106 3.64 0.17 1.57
N GLY A 107 4.43 -0.02 2.61
CA GLY A 107 5.85 0.37 2.61
C GLY A 107 6.56 -0.04 3.88
N VAL A 108 7.87 0.19 3.87
CA VAL A 108 8.81 0.02 4.98
C VAL A 108 9.50 1.36 5.20
N GLU A 109 9.64 1.79 6.44
CA GLU A 109 10.24 3.09 6.77
C GLU A 109 11.74 3.11 6.45
N LEU A 110 12.18 4.14 5.76
CA LEU A 110 13.61 4.36 5.47
C LEU A 110 14.40 4.57 6.76
N GLY A 111 15.62 4.04 6.81
CA GLY A 111 16.55 4.18 7.95
C GLY A 111 16.25 3.21 9.09
N THR A 112 15.01 3.08 9.53
CA THR A 112 14.64 2.14 10.62
C THR A 112 14.35 0.73 10.12
N ALA A 113 13.94 0.60 8.87
CA ALA A 113 13.41 -0.62 8.26
C ALA A 113 12.17 -1.19 9.00
N LYS A 114 11.42 -0.34 9.72
CA LYS A 114 10.19 -0.73 10.41
C LYS A 114 9.02 -0.84 9.44
N ARG A 115 8.17 -1.85 9.65
CA ARG A 115 6.86 -1.95 9.00
C ARG A 115 5.95 -0.84 9.52
N MET A 116 4.92 -0.51 8.77
CA MET A 116 4.02 0.60 9.13
C MET A 116 3.30 0.36 10.46
N SER A 117 2.89 -0.88 10.75
CA SER A 117 2.28 -1.24 12.04
C SER A 117 3.23 -1.01 13.22
N GLU A 118 4.53 -1.30 13.06
CA GLU A 118 5.55 -1.05 14.10
C GLU A 118 5.76 0.46 14.33
N VAL A 119 5.75 1.25 13.25
CA VAL A 119 5.80 2.72 13.38
C VAL A 119 4.55 3.25 14.09
N VAL A 120 3.37 2.70 13.77
CA VAL A 120 2.10 3.10 14.43
C VAL A 120 2.14 2.78 15.91
N THR A 121 2.50 1.54 16.29
CA THR A 121 2.61 1.09 17.67
C THR A 121 3.58 1.97 18.48
N GLU A 122 4.75 2.25 17.89
CA GLU A 122 5.78 3.08 18.56
C GLU A 122 5.35 4.53 18.75
N VAL A 123 4.81 5.16 17.69
CA VAL A 123 4.54 6.61 17.70
C VAL A 123 3.26 6.96 18.43
N ALA A 124 2.23 6.13 18.31
CA ALA A 124 0.95 6.35 19.01
C ALA A 124 0.94 5.76 20.42
N ASP A 125 2.01 5.05 20.83
CA ASP A 125 2.12 4.37 22.12
C ASP A 125 0.89 3.48 22.42
N VAL A 126 0.56 2.61 21.47
CA VAL A 126 -0.58 1.70 21.57
C VAL A 126 -0.15 0.25 21.42
N PRO A 127 -0.84 -0.71 22.06
CA PRO A 127 -0.52 -2.13 21.90
C PRO A 127 -0.86 -2.63 20.49
N ALA A 128 -0.16 -3.69 20.05
CA ALA A 128 -0.31 -4.26 18.70
C ALA A 128 -1.74 -4.75 18.40
N GLU A 129 -2.48 -5.14 19.41
CA GLU A 129 -3.89 -5.57 19.35
C GLU A 129 -4.84 -4.45 18.88
N ARG A 130 -4.40 -3.19 18.99
CA ARG A 130 -5.14 -2.01 18.52
C ARG A 130 -4.69 -1.51 17.16
N VAL A 131 -3.75 -2.20 16.52
CA VAL A 131 -3.20 -1.83 15.20
C VAL A 131 -3.55 -2.90 14.19
N ALA A 132 -4.36 -2.55 13.22
CA ALA A 132 -4.71 -3.42 12.11
C ALA A 132 -4.14 -2.90 10.79
N VAL A 133 -4.02 -3.80 9.83
CA VAL A 133 -3.59 -3.50 8.47
C VAL A 133 -4.68 -3.96 7.51
N LEU A 134 -5.05 -3.11 6.53
CA LEU A 134 -5.92 -3.51 5.44
C LEU A 134 -5.14 -3.45 4.12
N THR A 135 -5.05 -4.58 3.44
CA THR A 135 -4.28 -4.75 2.21
C THR A 135 -5.00 -5.68 1.23
N GLY A 136 -4.42 -5.89 0.04
CA GLY A 136 -5.00 -6.71 -1.02
C GLY A 136 -5.09 -5.94 -2.34
N PRO A 137 -5.72 -6.51 -3.39
CA PRO A 137 -5.87 -5.87 -4.71
C PRO A 137 -6.88 -4.71 -4.65
N ASN A 138 -6.41 -3.54 -4.23
CA ASN A 138 -7.23 -2.36 -3.93
C ASN A 138 -6.91 -1.21 -4.90
N LEU A 139 -7.33 -1.34 -6.16
CA LEU A 139 -7.25 -0.27 -7.15
C LEU A 139 -8.34 0.77 -6.89
N ALA A 140 -7.96 1.93 -6.38
CA ALA A 140 -8.88 2.96 -5.88
C ALA A 140 -9.99 3.34 -6.87
N LYS A 141 -9.66 3.45 -8.18
CA LYS A 141 -10.65 3.81 -9.21
C LYS A 141 -11.71 2.74 -9.43
N GLU A 142 -11.32 1.47 -9.35
CA GLU A 142 -12.26 0.34 -9.50
C GLU A 142 -13.18 0.25 -8.29
N ILE A 143 -12.64 0.39 -7.09
CA ILE A 143 -13.43 0.42 -5.85
C ILE A 143 -14.38 1.63 -5.82
N ALA A 144 -13.90 2.81 -6.21
CA ALA A 144 -14.75 4.00 -6.31
C ALA A 144 -15.88 3.85 -7.36
N ALA A 145 -15.65 3.04 -8.40
CA ALA A 145 -16.69 2.65 -9.36
C ALA A 145 -17.57 1.49 -8.85
N ARG A 146 -17.42 1.09 -7.57
CA ARG A 146 -18.15 -0.01 -6.93
C ARG A 146 -18.01 -1.36 -7.66
N GLN A 147 -16.87 -1.59 -8.33
CA GLN A 147 -16.55 -2.90 -8.90
C GLN A 147 -16.22 -3.91 -7.79
N PRO A 148 -16.58 -5.19 -7.94
CA PRO A 148 -16.29 -6.21 -6.95
C PRO A 148 -14.80 -6.29 -6.61
N ALA A 149 -14.48 -6.16 -5.33
CA ALA A 149 -13.13 -6.23 -4.81
C ALA A 149 -13.10 -7.01 -3.49
N ALA A 150 -11.97 -7.62 -3.19
CA ALA A 150 -11.72 -8.29 -1.93
C ALA A 150 -10.41 -7.77 -1.31
N ALA A 151 -10.38 -7.70 0.02
CA ALA A 151 -9.23 -7.25 0.79
C ALA A 151 -8.96 -8.20 1.98
N VAL A 152 -7.85 -7.99 2.66
CA VAL A 152 -7.52 -8.64 3.93
C VAL A 152 -7.42 -7.58 5.01
N VAL A 153 -8.09 -7.81 6.13
CA VAL A 153 -7.90 -7.09 7.39
C VAL A 153 -7.04 -7.98 8.29
N ALA A 154 -5.84 -7.55 8.59
CA ALA A 154 -4.92 -8.27 9.46
C ALA A 154 -4.75 -7.55 10.80
N CYS A 155 -4.96 -8.28 11.89
CA CYS A 155 -4.71 -7.82 13.25
C CYS A 155 -4.33 -9.03 14.11
N VAL A 156 -3.41 -8.85 15.07
CA VAL A 156 -3.06 -9.92 16.02
C VAL A 156 -4.25 -10.30 16.91
N ASP A 157 -5.18 -9.38 17.16
CA ASP A 157 -6.48 -9.64 17.78
C ASP A 157 -7.53 -9.88 16.68
N GLU A 158 -7.98 -11.11 16.57
CA GLU A 158 -8.99 -11.53 15.58
C GLU A 158 -10.32 -10.80 15.79
N THR A 159 -10.69 -10.47 17.03
CA THR A 159 -11.93 -9.72 17.35
C THR A 159 -11.89 -8.32 16.75
N VAL A 160 -10.74 -7.67 16.83
CA VAL A 160 -10.51 -6.36 16.22
C VAL A 160 -10.56 -6.46 14.69
N ALA A 161 -9.93 -7.49 14.10
CA ALA A 161 -10.01 -7.72 12.67
C ALA A 161 -11.45 -7.93 12.18
N GLN A 162 -12.27 -8.69 12.92
CA GLN A 162 -13.70 -8.94 12.62
C GLN A 162 -14.55 -7.65 12.75
N ARG A 163 -14.26 -6.79 13.74
CA ARG A 163 -14.94 -5.50 13.88
C ARG A 163 -14.70 -4.61 12.67
N ILE A 164 -13.46 -4.52 12.18
CA ILE A 164 -13.10 -3.75 10.98
C ILE A 164 -13.71 -4.38 9.73
N GLN A 165 -13.64 -5.71 9.62
CA GLN A 165 -14.29 -6.48 8.55
C GLN A 165 -15.77 -6.09 8.42
N THR A 166 -16.50 -6.10 9.51
CA THR A 166 -17.93 -5.73 9.56
C THR A 166 -18.14 -4.27 9.16
N ALA A 167 -17.28 -3.36 9.64
CA ALA A 167 -17.41 -1.92 9.40
C ALA A 167 -17.12 -1.51 7.95
N CYS A 168 -16.46 -2.37 7.15
CA CYS A 168 -16.14 -2.07 5.75
C CYS A 168 -16.70 -3.09 4.74
N MET A 169 -17.59 -4.00 5.18
CA MET A 169 -18.23 -4.96 4.28
C MET A 169 -19.38 -4.32 3.50
N THR A 170 -19.33 -4.40 2.18
CA THR A 170 -20.39 -3.91 1.29
C THR A 170 -20.69 -4.98 0.22
N PRO A 171 -21.76 -4.84 -0.59
CA PRO A 171 -22.03 -5.75 -1.71
C PRO A 171 -20.90 -5.85 -2.75
N TYR A 172 -20.04 -4.81 -2.84
CA TYR A 172 -18.93 -4.76 -3.79
C TYR A 172 -17.54 -4.84 -3.13
N PHE A 173 -17.42 -4.75 -1.80
CA PHE A 173 -16.14 -4.83 -1.10
C PHE A 173 -16.22 -5.92 -0.01
N ARG A 174 -15.44 -6.99 -0.21
CA ARG A 174 -15.44 -8.16 0.66
C ARG A 174 -14.11 -8.32 1.39
N PRO A 175 -13.99 -7.88 2.65
CA PRO A 175 -12.82 -8.10 3.47
C PRO A 175 -12.81 -9.52 4.07
N TYR A 176 -11.60 -10.11 4.17
CA TYR A 176 -11.30 -11.34 4.89
C TYR A 176 -10.38 -11.02 6.07
N THR A 177 -10.47 -11.77 7.15
CA THR A 177 -9.59 -11.59 8.32
C THR A 177 -8.32 -12.43 8.20
N ASN A 178 -7.25 -11.96 8.84
CA ASN A 178 -5.99 -12.69 9.02
C ASN A 178 -5.32 -12.24 10.31
N THR A 179 -4.54 -13.10 10.97
CA THR A 179 -3.75 -12.74 12.15
C THR A 179 -2.28 -12.49 11.83
N ASP A 180 -1.82 -12.84 10.62
CA ASP A 180 -0.46 -12.60 10.14
C ASP A 180 -0.30 -11.16 9.60
N VAL A 181 -0.12 -10.21 10.52
CA VAL A 181 0.13 -8.80 10.18
C VAL A 181 1.44 -8.66 9.41
N VAL A 182 2.48 -9.42 9.77
CA VAL A 182 3.80 -9.37 9.13
C VAL A 182 3.71 -9.72 7.66
N GLY A 183 3.12 -10.86 7.35
CA GLY A 183 2.97 -11.32 5.96
C GLY A 183 2.11 -10.39 5.12
N CYS A 184 1.02 -9.88 5.69
CA CYS A 184 0.12 -8.95 5.01
C CYS A 184 0.82 -7.61 4.66
N GLU A 185 1.63 -7.06 5.56
CA GLU A 185 2.40 -5.83 5.29
C GLU A 185 3.51 -6.05 4.27
N LEU A 186 4.26 -7.14 4.40
CA LEU A 186 5.36 -7.46 3.47
C LEU A 186 4.84 -7.72 2.06
N GLY A 187 3.76 -8.47 1.92
CA GLY A 187 3.09 -8.64 0.62
C GLY A 187 2.76 -7.30 -0.03
N GLY A 188 2.11 -6.41 0.72
CA GLY A 188 1.75 -5.07 0.25
C GLY A 188 2.93 -4.15 -0.06
N ALA A 189 4.04 -4.24 0.69
CA ALA A 189 5.22 -3.41 0.48
C ALA A 189 6.07 -3.88 -0.70
N VAL A 190 6.42 -5.17 -0.73
CA VAL A 190 7.35 -5.73 -1.74
C VAL A 190 6.72 -5.79 -3.13
N LYS A 191 5.40 -6.03 -3.24
CA LYS A 191 4.71 -6.01 -4.54
C LYS A 191 4.94 -4.72 -5.34
N ASN A 192 5.11 -3.59 -4.67
CA ASN A 192 5.34 -2.30 -5.32
C ASN A 192 6.69 -2.29 -6.05
N VAL A 193 7.70 -2.94 -5.49
CA VAL A 193 9.02 -3.11 -6.08
C VAL A 193 8.93 -4.07 -7.28
N ILE A 194 8.22 -5.19 -7.13
CA ILE A 194 8.02 -6.14 -8.23
C ILE A 194 7.19 -5.49 -9.36
N GLY A 195 6.21 -4.64 -9.02
CA GLY A 195 5.45 -3.86 -9.99
C GLY A 195 6.33 -2.92 -10.81
N LEU A 196 7.36 -2.30 -10.20
CA LEU A 196 8.40 -1.55 -10.94
C LEU A 196 9.19 -2.46 -11.87
N ALA A 197 9.66 -3.62 -11.39
CA ALA A 197 10.44 -4.57 -12.21
C ALA A 197 9.65 -5.04 -13.43
N VAL A 198 8.38 -5.42 -13.26
CA VAL A 198 7.49 -5.82 -14.37
C VAL A 198 7.23 -4.64 -15.31
N GLY A 199 7.05 -3.43 -14.78
CA GLY A 199 6.95 -2.22 -15.59
C GLY A 199 8.19 -1.97 -16.43
N ILE A 200 9.40 -2.10 -15.86
CA ILE A 200 10.66 -1.98 -16.59
C ILE A 200 10.71 -3.01 -17.73
N ALA A 201 10.36 -4.25 -17.44
CA ALA A 201 10.28 -5.31 -18.47
C ALA A 201 9.29 -4.96 -19.60
N ASN A 202 8.12 -4.39 -19.25
CA ASN A 202 7.15 -3.89 -20.23
C ASN A 202 7.76 -2.79 -21.12
N GLY A 203 8.43 -1.82 -20.50
CA GLY A 203 9.08 -0.71 -21.22
C GLY A 203 10.19 -1.16 -22.17
N MET A 204 10.92 -2.22 -21.82
CA MET A 204 11.92 -2.87 -22.65
C MET A 204 11.32 -3.72 -23.80
N GLY A 205 10.00 -3.90 -23.84
CA GLY A 205 9.34 -4.74 -24.85
C GLY A 205 9.46 -6.24 -24.58
N LEU A 206 9.75 -6.67 -23.34
CA LEU A 206 9.84 -8.09 -23.00
C LEU A 206 8.44 -8.73 -22.96
N GLY A 207 8.38 -9.99 -23.41
CA GLY A 207 7.14 -10.75 -23.54
C GLY A 207 6.57 -11.30 -22.22
N ASP A 208 5.46 -12.02 -22.32
CA ASP A 208 4.69 -12.51 -21.15
C ASP A 208 5.46 -13.54 -20.32
N ASN A 209 6.34 -14.35 -20.93
CA ASN A 209 7.20 -15.27 -20.17
C ASN A 209 8.10 -14.54 -19.16
N SER A 210 8.69 -13.40 -19.58
CA SER A 210 9.53 -12.58 -18.70
C SER A 210 8.73 -11.98 -17.56
N LYS A 211 7.53 -11.47 -17.84
CA LYS A 211 6.62 -10.92 -16.83
C LYS A 211 6.16 -11.98 -15.85
N ALA A 212 5.72 -13.13 -16.33
CA ALA A 212 5.33 -14.26 -15.47
C ALA A 212 6.49 -14.72 -14.59
N THR A 213 7.71 -14.79 -15.14
CA THR A 213 8.92 -15.12 -14.38
C THR A 213 9.18 -14.11 -13.27
N LEU A 214 9.12 -12.81 -13.57
CA LEU A 214 9.31 -11.74 -12.57
C LEU A 214 8.25 -11.79 -11.47
N ILE A 215 6.98 -12.02 -11.80
CA ILE A 215 5.90 -12.14 -10.82
C ILE A 215 6.15 -13.35 -9.91
N THR A 216 6.43 -14.53 -10.49
CA THR A 216 6.65 -15.76 -9.72
C THR A 216 7.90 -15.68 -8.85
N ARG A 217 9.01 -15.20 -9.40
CA ARG A 217 10.26 -15.06 -8.64
C ARG A 217 10.20 -13.93 -7.61
N GLY A 218 9.47 -12.86 -7.92
CA GLY A 218 9.18 -11.78 -6.97
C GLY A 218 8.34 -12.24 -5.79
N LEU A 219 7.32 -13.05 -6.05
CA LEU A 219 6.54 -13.67 -4.97
C LEU A 219 7.41 -14.59 -4.10
N ALA A 220 8.28 -15.41 -4.71
CA ALA A 220 9.20 -16.26 -3.97
C ALA A 220 10.21 -15.45 -3.13
N GLU A 221 10.70 -14.32 -3.65
CA GLU A 221 11.56 -13.38 -2.93
C GLU A 221 10.82 -12.77 -1.71
N THR A 222 9.59 -12.32 -1.90
CA THR A 222 8.72 -11.79 -0.84
C THR A 222 8.46 -12.84 0.24
N THR A 223 8.15 -14.08 -0.17
CA THR A 223 7.88 -15.18 0.75
C THR A 223 9.10 -15.53 1.60
N ARG A 224 10.31 -15.56 1.00
CA ARG A 224 11.56 -15.79 1.76
C ARG A 224 11.80 -14.72 2.83
N LEU A 225 11.57 -13.45 2.46
CA LEU A 225 11.68 -12.36 3.43
C LEU A 225 10.63 -12.52 4.54
N GLY A 226 9.39 -12.84 4.18
CA GLY A 226 8.34 -13.06 5.16
C GLY A 226 8.64 -14.19 6.13
N LEU A 227 9.12 -15.34 5.63
CA LEU A 227 9.52 -16.48 6.46
C LEU A 227 10.63 -16.11 7.43
N ALA A 228 11.65 -15.35 6.98
CA ALA A 228 12.74 -14.88 7.84
C ALA A 228 12.26 -13.92 8.95
N MET A 229 11.09 -13.29 8.75
CA MET A 229 10.45 -12.39 9.70
C MET A 229 9.29 -13.02 10.49
N GLY A 230 9.09 -14.34 10.35
CA GLY A 230 8.07 -15.09 11.10
C GLY A 230 6.65 -15.05 10.52
N ALA A 231 6.49 -14.63 9.26
CA ALA A 231 5.20 -14.64 8.57
C ALA A 231 4.77 -16.06 8.15
N ASP A 232 3.45 -16.27 8.03
CA ASP A 232 2.89 -17.50 7.46
C ASP A 232 3.07 -17.51 5.93
N PRO A 233 3.72 -18.54 5.33
CA PRO A 233 3.90 -18.64 3.89
C PRO A 233 2.56 -18.69 3.12
N LEU A 234 1.48 -19.16 3.72
CA LEU A 234 0.15 -19.20 3.09
C LEU A 234 -0.43 -17.80 2.86
N THR A 235 -0.06 -16.81 3.68
CA THR A 235 -0.45 -15.41 3.49
C THR A 235 -0.05 -14.89 2.12
N PHE A 236 1.12 -15.31 1.62
CA PHE A 236 1.64 -14.85 0.31
C PHE A 236 0.91 -15.50 -0.88
N SER A 237 0.25 -16.62 -0.69
CA SER A 237 -0.61 -17.24 -1.72
C SER A 237 -2.01 -16.60 -1.78
N GLY A 238 -2.37 -15.78 -0.79
CA GLY A 238 -3.66 -15.12 -0.65
C GLY A 238 -3.74 -13.75 -1.32
N LEU A 239 -4.79 -13.01 -0.92
CA LEU A 239 -5.08 -11.66 -1.45
C LEU A 239 -3.99 -10.63 -1.11
N ALA A 240 -3.39 -10.72 0.08
CA ALA A 240 -2.33 -9.81 0.52
C ALA A 240 -1.00 -10.02 -0.22
N GLY A 241 -0.75 -11.23 -0.74
CA GLY A 241 0.43 -11.60 -1.52
C GLY A 241 0.12 -11.65 -3.01
N LEU A 242 -0.17 -12.86 -3.53
CA LEU A 242 -0.36 -13.12 -4.96
C LEU A 242 -1.44 -12.23 -5.58
N GLY A 243 -2.59 -12.05 -4.90
CA GLY A 243 -3.69 -11.26 -5.44
C GLY A 243 -3.31 -9.80 -5.71
N ASP A 244 -2.71 -9.14 -4.72
CA ASP A 244 -2.27 -7.74 -4.85
C ASP A 244 -1.07 -7.59 -5.81
N LEU A 245 -0.18 -8.59 -5.84
CA LEU A 245 0.95 -8.64 -6.77
C LEU A 245 0.48 -8.71 -8.21
N VAL A 246 -0.44 -9.63 -8.54
CA VAL A 246 -0.99 -9.77 -9.91
C VAL A 246 -1.71 -8.49 -10.33
N ALA A 247 -2.59 -7.94 -9.49
CA ALA A 247 -3.27 -6.68 -9.79
C ALA A 247 -2.28 -5.53 -10.04
N THR A 248 -1.21 -5.44 -9.23
CA THR A 248 -0.19 -4.39 -9.36
C THR A 248 0.64 -4.54 -10.63
N CYS A 249 0.98 -5.77 -11.03
CA CYS A 249 1.82 -6.04 -12.19
C CYS A 249 1.06 -5.99 -13.52
N SER A 250 -0.25 -6.29 -13.52
CA SER A 250 -1.03 -6.43 -14.76
C SER A 250 -1.89 -5.20 -15.08
N SER A 251 -2.26 -4.39 -14.07
CA SER A 251 -3.16 -3.27 -14.30
C SER A 251 -2.46 -2.04 -14.86
N PRO A 252 -3.02 -1.40 -15.91
CA PRO A 252 -2.55 -0.10 -16.39
C PRO A 252 -2.80 1.04 -15.37
N LEU A 253 -3.62 0.81 -14.36
CA LEU A 253 -3.86 1.74 -13.26
C LEU A 253 -2.75 1.68 -12.18
N SER A 254 -1.83 0.72 -12.28
CA SER A 254 -0.71 0.59 -11.36
C SER A 254 0.35 1.67 -11.61
N ARG A 255 0.48 2.58 -10.64
CA ARG A 255 1.50 3.65 -10.69
C ARG A 255 2.92 3.10 -10.77
N ASN A 256 3.22 2.02 -10.04
CA ASN A 256 4.55 1.39 -10.07
C ASN A 256 4.83 0.75 -11.43
N ASN A 257 3.86 0.07 -12.03
CA ASN A 257 4.03 -0.50 -13.37
C ASN A 257 4.25 0.60 -14.42
N THR A 258 3.43 1.65 -14.42
CA THR A 258 3.57 2.79 -15.33
C THR A 258 4.92 3.49 -15.16
N PHE A 259 5.35 3.72 -13.91
CA PHE A 259 6.65 4.33 -13.62
C PHE A 259 7.81 3.45 -14.15
N GLY A 260 7.76 2.15 -13.85
CA GLY A 260 8.75 1.18 -14.36
C GLY A 260 8.77 1.13 -15.88
N THR A 261 7.61 1.21 -16.55
CA THR A 261 7.52 1.22 -18.03
C THR A 261 8.25 2.42 -18.62
N ASN A 262 8.17 3.58 -18.02
CA ASN A 262 8.91 4.76 -18.47
C ASN A 262 10.42 4.58 -18.32
N LEU A 263 10.88 4.05 -17.19
CA LEU A 263 12.30 3.70 -17.00
C LEU A 263 12.78 2.65 -18.02
N GLY A 264 11.96 1.62 -18.27
CA GLY A 264 12.27 0.58 -19.26
C GLY A 264 12.35 1.10 -20.71
N ARG A 265 11.67 2.18 -21.01
CA ARG A 265 11.76 2.91 -22.31
C ARG A 265 12.99 3.79 -22.41
N GLY A 266 13.80 3.88 -21.36
CA GLY A 266 15.04 4.65 -21.34
C GLY A 266 14.89 6.06 -20.77
N MET A 267 13.73 6.43 -20.21
CA MET A 267 13.60 7.69 -19.47
C MET A 267 14.45 7.64 -18.19
N THR A 268 15.08 8.75 -17.88
CA THR A 268 15.77 8.92 -16.60
C THR A 268 14.77 8.96 -15.44
N LEU A 269 15.26 8.77 -14.20
CA LEU A 269 14.44 8.91 -13.00
C LEU A 269 13.75 10.29 -12.94
N GLN A 270 14.49 11.35 -13.26
CA GLN A 270 13.99 12.74 -13.22
C GLN A 270 12.88 12.99 -14.26
N GLU A 271 13.08 12.53 -15.50
CA GLU A 271 12.07 12.62 -16.56
C GLU A 271 10.82 11.81 -16.20
N THR A 272 11.00 10.62 -15.62
CA THR A 272 9.89 9.77 -15.19
C THR A 272 9.10 10.43 -14.04
N ILE A 273 9.78 11.05 -13.06
CA ILE A 273 9.12 11.82 -11.98
C ILE A 273 8.32 12.99 -12.58
N ALA A 274 8.90 13.72 -13.53
CA ALA A 274 8.23 14.87 -14.17
C ALA A 274 6.98 14.44 -14.99
N ALA A 275 7.05 13.27 -15.63
CA ALA A 275 5.94 12.71 -16.43
C ALA A 275 4.81 12.13 -15.57
N THR A 276 5.07 11.81 -14.30
CA THR A 276 4.10 11.17 -13.40
C THR A 276 3.58 12.16 -12.36
N LYS A 277 2.27 12.45 -12.38
CA LYS A 277 1.65 13.38 -11.40
C LYS A 277 1.72 12.91 -9.95
N GLN A 278 1.91 11.61 -9.72
CA GLN A 278 1.91 10.99 -8.39
C GLN A 278 3.13 10.07 -8.24
N THR A 279 3.80 10.16 -7.11
CA THR A 279 4.96 9.31 -6.81
C THR A 279 4.57 7.84 -6.71
N ALA A 280 5.31 6.97 -7.39
CA ALA A 280 5.21 5.53 -7.20
C ALA A 280 5.87 5.15 -5.86
N GLU A 281 5.15 4.50 -4.96
CA GLU A 281 5.68 4.14 -3.63
C GLU A 281 6.88 3.18 -3.72
N GLY A 282 6.89 2.29 -4.71
CA GLY A 282 8.00 1.37 -4.95
C GLY A 282 9.35 2.05 -5.14
N VAL A 283 9.37 3.25 -5.74
CA VAL A 283 10.59 4.06 -5.92
C VAL A 283 11.23 4.43 -4.58
N LYS A 284 10.41 4.78 -3.59
CA LYS A 284 10.89 5.15 -2.25
C LYS A 284 11.10 3.94 -1.35
N SER A 285 10.34 2.87 -1.57
CA SER A 285 10.35 1.70 -0.69
C SER A 285 11.36 0.63 -1.11
N CYS A 286 11.89 0.66 -2.35
CA CYS A 286 12.80 -0.40 -2.79
C CYS A 286 14.09 -0.45 -1.96
N GLU A 287 14.66 0.70 -1.57
CA GLU A 287 15.84 0.75 -0.71
C GLU A 287 15.54 0.21 0.69
N SER A 288 14.42 0.60 1.31
CA SER A 288 14.07 0.11 2.65
C SER A 288 13.71 -1.38 2.65
N VAL A 289 13.09 -1.88 1.58
CA VAL A 289 12.83 -3.32 1.40
C VAL A 289 14.14 -4.09 1.22
N LEU A 290 15.10 -3.56 0.46
CA LEU A 290 16.42 -4.17 0.29
C LEU A 290 17.20 -4.18 1.61
N ASP A 291 17.19 -3.07 2.37
CA ASP A 291 17.81 -2.98 3.68
C ASP A 291 17.19 -4.00 4.67
N LEU A 292 15.87 -4.12 4.65
CA LEU A 292 15.16 -5.12 5.46
C LEU A 292 15.60 -6.55 5.09
N GLY A 293 15.71 -6.87 3.79
CA GLY A 293 16.24 -8.15 3.32
C GLY A 293 17.66 -8.42 3.83
N ARG A 294 18.54 -7.43 3.75
CA ARG A 294 19.92 -7.54 4.24
C ARG A 294 19.99 -7.76 5.75
N ARG A 295 19.19 -7.06 6.54
CA ARG A 295 19.11 -7.24 8.01
C ARG A 295 18.67 -8.64 8.40
N HIS A 296 17.83 -9.27 7.59
CA HIS A 296 17.36 -10.65 7.83
C HIS A 296 18.14 -11.73 7.06
N GLY A 297 19.24 -11.36 6.38
CA GLY A 297 20.10 -12.31 5.65
C GLY A 297 19.41 -12.94 4.43
N VAL A 298 18.43 -12.27 3.84
CA VAL A 298 17.64 -12.76 2.69
C VAL A 298 18.17 -12.20 1.38
N ASP A 299 18.47 -13.09 0.43
CA ASP A 299 18.87 -12.73 -0.95
C ASP A 299 17.65 -12.19 -1.73
N MET A 300 17.68 -10.91 -2.10
CA MET A 300 16.61 -10.15 -2.73
C MET A 300 17.03 -9.65 -4.13
N PRO A 301 17.34 -10.54 -5.10
CA PRO A 301 17.96 -10.16 -6.36
C PRO A 301 17.10 -9.25 -7.25
N ILE A 302 15.79 -9.42 -7.27
CA ILE A 302 14.90 -8.55 -8.07
C ILE A 302 14.84 -7.16 -7.43
N THR A 303 14.69 -7.09 -6.13
CA THR A 303 14.69 -5.83 -5.37
C THR A 303 16.01 -5.08 -5.55
N GLU A 304 17.15 -5.78 -5.44
CA GLU A 304 18.49 -5.20 -5.66
C GLU A 304 18.65 -4.66 -7.08
N THR A 305 18.17 -5.41 -8.09
CA THR A 305 18.15 -4.97 -9.48
C THR A 305 17.31 -3.70 -9.66
N VAL A 306 16.14 -3.64 -9.05
CA VAL A 306 15.29 -2.43 -9.11
C VAL A 306 16.00 -1.23 -8.45
N VAL A 307 16.61 -1.41 -7.28
CA VAL A 307 17.38 -0.35 -6.61
C VAL A 307 18.49 0.16 -7.54
N SER A 308 19.28 -0.74 -8.15
CA SER A 308 20.36 -0.32 -9.03
C SER A 308 19.89 0.46 -10.27
N ILE A 309 18.72 0.14 -10.82
CA ILE A 309 18.14 0.89 -11.93
C ILE A 309 17.63 2.26 -11.47
N VAL A 310 16.90 2.29 -10.36
CA VAL A 310 16.19 3.49 -9.89
C VAL A 310 17.15 4.50 -9.26
N HIS A 311 18.06 4.04 -8.38
CA HIS A 311 18.89 4.94 -7.56
C HIS A 311 20.32 5.06 -8.07
N ASP A 312 20.91 3.99 -8.66
CA ASP A 312 22.28 4.02 -9.17
C ASP A 312 22.34 4.37 -10.68
N GLY A 313 21.17 4.51 -11.33
CA GLY A 313 21.08 4.85 -12.76
C GLY A 313 21.58 3.75 -13.69
N LYS A 314 21.65 2.49 -13.22
CA LYS A 314 22.09 1.37 -14.06
C LYS A 314 21.15 1.16 -15.25
N PRO A 315 21.64 1.06 -16.49
CA PRO A 315 20.77 0.80 -17.64
C PRO A 315 20.00 -0.53 -17.48
N PRO A 316 18.67 -0.55 -17.74
CA PRO A 316 17.84 -1.76 -17.57
C PRO A 316 18.36 -2.99 -18.29
N ILE A 317 18.92 -2.82 -19.49
CA ILE A 317 19.47 -3.95 -20.28
C ILE A 317 20.72 -4.57 -19.62
N VAL A 318 21.54 -3.77 -18.94
CA VAL A 318 22.72 -4.24 -18.20
C VAL A 318 22.26 -5.00 -16.95
N ALA A 319 21.35 -4.41 -16.20
CA ALA A 319 20.77 -5.02 -15.00
C ALA A 319 20.10 -6.38 -15.31
N LEU A 320 19.37 -6.47 -16.43
CA LEU A 320 18.75 -7.72 -16.90
C LEU A 320 19.82 -8.79 -17.19
N LYS A 321 20.90 -8.44 -17.89
CA LYS A 321 21.99 -9.39 -18.21
C LYS A 321 22.64 -9.92 -16.93
N GLU A 322 22.90 -9.07 -15.95
CA GLU A 322 23.45 -9.46 -14.65
C GLU A 322 22.50 -10.41 -13.90
N LEU A 323 21.20 -10.08 -13.86
CA LEU A 323 20.19 -10.93 -13.22
C LEU A 323 20.12 -12.32 -13.85
N MET A 324 20.18 -12.38 -15.20
CA MET A 324 20.15 -13.64 -15.96
C MET A 324 21.45 -14.45 -15.88
N SER A 325 22.59 -13.83 -15.57
CA SER A 325 23.88 -14.50 -15.40
C SER A 325 24.09 -15.17 -14.04
N ARG A 326 23.14 -14.99 -13.11
CA ARG A 326 23.21 -15.65 -11.79
C ARG A 326 23.20 -17.18 -11.93
N SER A 327 23.95 -17.86 -11.04
CA SER A 327 24.03 -19.33 -11.03
C SER A 327 22.64 -19.97 -10.95
N ALA A 328 22.46 -21.04 -11.72
CA ALA A 328 21.23 -21.85 -11.63
C ALA A 328 21.06 -22.44 -10.23
N LYS A 329 19.85 -22.39 -9.71
CA LYS A 329 19.48 -22.91 -8.39
C LYS A 329 18.25 -23.81 -8.52
N ALA A 330 18.03 -24.70 -7.56
CA ALA A 330 16.76 -25.39 -7.45
C ALA A 330 15.62 -24.36 -7.23
N GLU A 331 14.44 -24.59 -7.83
CA GLU A 331 13.30 -23.68 -7.71
C GLU A 331 12.82 -23.57 -6.25
N ARG A 332 12.78 -24.69 -5.56
CA ARG A 332 12.42 -24.76 -4.13
C ARG A 332 13.71 -24.90 -3.30
N ARG A 333 14.00 -23.91 -2.53
CA ARG A 333 15.02 -23.92 -1.45
C ARG A 333 14.49 -23.09 -0.29
#